data_5c264abc0bb834db5a6d45eac9e0a8e5
#
_entry.id   5c264abc0bb834db5a6d45eac9e0a8e5
#
_cell.length_a   1.000
_cell.length_b   1.000
_cell.length_c   1.000
_cell.angle_alpha   90.00
_cell.angle_beta   90.00
_cell.angle_gamma   90.00
#
_symmetry.space_group_name_H-M   'P 1'
#
loop_
_entity.id
_entity.type
_entity.pdbx_description
1 polymer ?
#
loop_
_entity_poly.entity_id
_entity_poly.type
_entity_poly.pdbx_seq_one_letter_code
_entity_poly.pdbx_strand_id
1 'polypeptide(L)'
;MARMAARKIEKKVETSTTLLEAAKKVLRQNGYAGLSTRGVAAAAGVPLSQIHYHFGSKQGMMLALFEYLNAQLLDRQNAMFGDPSLKLSEQWDRACDYLDDDIASGYVRVLQELIAASWSDAVVAQVVRTALMGWVDLVVGVARKAEREFGGLGPLTPEEVGAFTANAFIGAESLYLLGFEKKGSPIRQALRRIGDLVRSAEAGPSKR
;
A
#
# COMPACT_ATOMS: atom_id res chain seq x y z
N MET A 1 1.54 -13.67 -38.18
CA MET A 1 0.64 -14.05 -37.06
C MET A 1 1.18 -13.58 -35.73
N ALA A 2 2.40 -13.93 -35.28
CA ALA A 2 2.95 -13.53 -33.96
C ALA A 2 3.03 -12.01 -33.73
N ARG A 3 3.45 -11.20 -34.71
CA ARG A 3 3.55 -9.73 -34.60
C ARG A 3 2.20 -9.02 -34.45
N MET A 4 1.13 -9.55 -35.04
CA MET A 4 -0.24 -9.04 -34.85
C MET A 4 -0.79 -9.40 -33.46
N ALA A 5 -0.50 -10.60 -32.96
CA ALA A 5 -0.89 -11.01 -31.60
C ALA A 5 -0.17 -10.16 -30.55
N ALA A 6 1.15 -9.93 -30.68
CA ALA A 6 1.92 -9.08 -29.80
C ALA A 6 1.36 -7.64 -29.75
N ARG A 7 1.09 -7.02 -30.90
CA ARG A 7 0.51 -5.67 -30.97
C ARG A 7 -0.89 -5.58 -30.35
N LYS A 8 -1.68 -6.66 -30.43
CA LYS A 8 -3.01 -6.73 -29.80
C LYS A 8 -2.91 -6.82 -28.27
N ILE A 9 -1.92 -7.57 -27.76
CA ILE A 9 -1.64 -7.67 -26.33
C ILE A 9 -1.16 -6.32 -25.80
N GLU A 10 -0.18 -5.70 -26.45
CA GLU A 10 0.37 -4.38 -26.10
C GLU A 10 -0.75 -3.32 -26.02
N LYS A 11 -1.62 -3.21 -27.02
CA LYS A 11 -2.76 -2.30 -27.01
C LYS A 11 -3.76 -2.62 -25.90
N LYS A 12 -3.95 -3.90 -25.56
CA LYS A 12 -4.82 -4.31 -24.45
C LYS A 12 -4.25 -3.86 -23.10
N VAL A 13 -2.95 -4.02 -22.88
CA VAL A 13 -2.25 -3.57 -21.66
C VAL A 13 -2.31 -2.04 -21.56
N GLU A 14 -1.99 -1.32 -22.61
CA GLU A 14 -2.05 0.15 -22.65
C GLU A 14 -3.46 0.68 -22.29
N THR A 15 -4.52 0.09 -22.87
CA THR A 15 -5.90 0.49 -22.53
C THR A 15 -6.24 0.18 -21.08
N SER A 16 -5.83 -0.98 -20.56
CA SER A 16 -6.05 -1.35 -19.16
C SER A 16 -5.39 -0.34 -18.21
N THR A 17 -4.14 0.02 -18.46
CA THR A 17 -3.40 1.02 -17.68
C THR A 17 -4.08 2.40 -17.74
N THR A 18 -4.53 2.83 -18.91
CA THR A 18 -5.27 4.09 -19.06
C THR A 18 -6.55 4.10 -18.22
N LEU A 19 -7.28 2.98 -18.19
CA LEU A 19 -8.47 2.83 -17.37
C LEU A 19 -8.17 2.85 -15.88
N LEU A 20 -7.07 2.24 -15.45
CA LEU A 20 -6.64 2.23 -14.03
C LEU A 20 -6.17 3.62 -13.58
N GLU A 21 -5.45 4.37 -14.42
CA GLU A 21 -5.10 5.77 -14.13
C GLU A 21 -6.35 6.67 -14.06
N ALA A 22 -7.34 6.46 -14.93
CA ALA A 22 -8.61 7.16 -14.83
C ALA A 22 -9.37 6.80 -13.54
N ALA A 23 -9.36 5.52 -13.15
CA ALA A 23 -9.97 5.07 -11.90
C ALA A 23 -9.27 5.69 -10.68
N LYS A 24 -7.94 5.75 -10.66
CA LYS A 24 -7.13 6.43 -9.64
C LYS A 24 -7.51 7.92 -9.53
N LYS A 25 -7.66 8.60 -10.67
CA LYS A 25 -8.09 10.01 -10.70
C LYS A 25 -9.49 10.19 -10.11
N VAL A 26 -10.46 9.36 -10.50
CA VAL A 26 -11.84 9.39 -9.97
C VAL A 26 -11.85 9.10 -8.48
N LEU A 27 -11.07 8.12 -8.02
CA LEU A 27 -10.93 7.79 -6.60
C LEU A 27 -10.43 9.01 -5.78
N ARG A 28 -9.40 9.70 -6.27
CA ARG A 28 -8.86 10.89 -5.59
C ARG A 28 -9.85 12.04 -5.53
N GLN A 29 -10.66 12.23 -6.57
CA GLN A 29 -11.61 13.34 -6.66
C GLN A 29 -12.90 13.08 -5.91
N ASN A 30 -13.44 11.86 -6.01
CA ASN A 30 -14.80 11.53 -5.58
C ASN A 30 -14.83 10.55 -4.40
N GLY A 31 -13.66 10.07 -3.96
CA GLY A 31 -13.55 9.02 -2.94
C GLY A 31 -14.05 7.64 -3.40
N TYR A 32 -13.99 6.66 -2.50
CA TYR A 32 -14.43 5.28 -2.77
C TYR A 32 -15.92 5.19 -3.15
N ALA A 33 -16.78 5.91 -2.44
CA ALA A 33 -18.23 5.90 -2.68
C ALA A 33 -18.60 6.45 -4.08
N GLY A 34 -17.83 7.44 -4.58
CA GLY A 34 -18.03 8.02 -5.91
C GLY A 34 -17.38 7.25 -7.07
N LEU A 35 -16.61 6.19 -6.76
CA LEU A 35 -15.95 5.37 -7.77
C LEU A 35 -16.96 4.44 -8.47
N SER A 36 -17.25 4.72 -9.74
CA SER A 36 -18.18 3.93 -10.54
C SER A 36 -17.58 3.60 -11.91
N THR A 37 -18.01 2.47 -12.50
CA THR A 37 -17.59 2.05 -13.84
C THR A 37 -17.90 3.08 -14.91
N ARG A 38 -19.06 3.74 -14.82
CA ARG A 38 -19.46 4.84 -15.73
C ARG A 38 -18.56 6.06 -15.55
N GLY A 39 -18.29 6.46 -14.32
CA GLY A 39 -17.40 7.59 -14.02
C GLY A 39 -15.98 7.36 -14.52
N VAL A 40 -15.46 6.15 -14.35
CA VAL A 40 -14.12 5.77 -14.83
C VAL A 40 -14.08 5.76 -16.36
N ALA A 41 -15.08 5.15 -17.04
CA ALA A 41 -15.14 5.13 -18.49
C ALA A 41 -15.20 6.56 -19.08
N ALA A 42 -16.02 7.44 -18.49
CA ALA A 42 -16.11 8.85 -18.87
C ALA A 42 -14.78 9.59 -18.65
N ALA A 43 -14.12 9.39 -17.51
CA ALA A 43 -12.84 10.00 -17.20
C ALA A 43 -11.69 9.52 -18.12
N ALA A 44 -11.78 8.28 -18.61
CA ALA A 44 -10.85 7.71 -19.58
C ALA A 44 -11.18 8.07 -21.04
N GLY A 45 -12.34 8.66 -21.30
CA GLY A 45 -12.79 8.97 -22.67
C GLY A 45 -13.10 7.74 -23.52
N VAL A 46 -13.55 6.64 -22.89
CA VAL A 46 -13.84 5.38 -23.59
C VAL A 46 -15.27 4.90 -23.32
N PRO A 47 -15.84 4.06 -24.21
CA PRO A 47 -17.13 3.43 -23.96
C PRO A 47 -17.11 2.54 -22.70
N LEU A 48 -18.24 2.47 -21.98
CA LEU A 48 -18.40 1.62 -20.79
C LEU A 48 -18.08 0.13 -21.06
N SER A 49 -18.31 -0.33 -22.28
CA SER A 49 -17.96 -1.70 -22.69
C SER A 49 -16.48 -2.05 -22.52
N GLN A 50 -15.58 -1.06 -22.54
CA GLN A 50 -14.16 -1.29 -22.26
C GLN A 50 -13.90 -1.69 -20.80
N ILE A 51 -14.64 -1.13 -19.84
CA ILE A 51 -14.57 -1.56 -18.44
C ILE A 51 -14.97 -3.03 -18.32
N HIS A 52 -16.09 -3.42 -18.92
CA HIS A 52 -16.55 -4.81 -18.89
C HIS A 52 -15.59 -5.76 -19.62
N TYR A 53 -15.00 -5.32 -20.72
CA TYR A 53 -14.03 -6.12 -21.47
C TYR A 53 -12.75 -6.37 -20.68
N HIS A 54 -12.22 -5.36 -19.97
CA HIS A 54 -10.95 -5.46 -19.23
C HIS A 54 -11.10 -6.05 -17.83
N PHE A 55 -12.19 -5.72 -17.13
CA PHE A 55 -12.35 -6.02 -15.71
C PHE A 55 -13.58 -6.87 -15.38
N GLY A 56 -14.47 -7.11 -16.33
CA GLY A 56 -15.70 -7.90 -16.14
C GLY A 56 -16.78 -7.18 -15.34
N SER A 57 -16.45 -6.68 -14.15
CA SER A 57 -17.40 -6.09 -13.22
C SER A 57 -16.83 -4.86 -12.51
N LYS A 58 -17.67 -4.16 -11.72
CA LYS A 58 -17.18 -3.11 -10.79
C LYS A 58 -16.18 -3.70 -9.79
N GLN A 59 -16.46 -4.89 -9.24
CA GLN A 59 -15.56 -5.56 -8.29
C GLN A 59 -14.22 -5.91 -8.96
N GLY A 60 -14.24 -6.49 -10.16
CA GLY A 60 -13.01 -6.77 -10.91
C GLY A 60 -12.19 -5.52 -11.20
N MET A 61 -12.85 -4.40 -11.54
CA MET A 61 -12.18 -3.11 -11.70
C MET A 61 -11.55 -2.62 -10.38
N MET A 62 -12.25 -2.79 -9.25
CA MET A 62 -11.73 -2.41 -7.93
C MET A 62 -10.51 -3.23 -7.52
N LEU A 63 -10.57 -4.55 -7.73
CA LEU A 63 -9.43 -5.42 -7.45
C LEU A 63 -8.24 -5.08 -8.33
N ALA A 64 -8.44 -4.88 -9.63
CA ALA A 64 -7.36 -4.48 -10.54
C ALA A 64 -6.77 -3.10 -10.18
N LEU A 65 -7.60 -2.14 -9.75
CA LEU A 65 -7.12 -0.85 -9.25
C LEU A 65 -6.29 -1.02 -7.98
N PHE A 66 -6.75 -1.83 -7.04
CA PHE A 66 -6.01 -2.11 -5.81
C PHE A 66 -4.65 -2.75 -6.10
N GLU A 67 -4.60 -3.80 -6.93
CA GLU A 67 -3.35 -4.45 -7.33
C GLU A 67 -2.39 -3.48 -8.02
N TYR A 68 -2.92 -2.60 -8.89
CA TYR A 68 -2.14 -1.58 -9.57
C TYR A 68 -1.52 -0.56 -8.60
N LEU A 69 -2.30 -0.08 -7.64
CA LEU A 69 -1.83 0.86 -6.61
C LEU A 69 -0.86 0.19 -5.65
N ASN A 70 -1.13 -1.06 -5.26
CA ASN A 70 -0.27 -1.84 -4.38
C ASN A 70 1.10 -2.14 -5.02
N ALA A 71 1.14 -2.43 -6.32
CA ALA A 71 2.40 -2.61 -7.03
C ALA A 71 3.25 -1.31 -6.98
N GLN A 72 2.65 -0.15 -7.24
CA GLN A 72 3.35 1.15 -7.13
C GLN A 72 3.85 1.43 -5.70
N LEU A 73 3.05 1.07 -4.69
CA LEU A 73 3.44 1.18 -3.28
C LEU A 73 4.65 0.30 -2.98
N LEU A 74 4.60 -0.98 -3.34
CA LEU A 74 5.70 -1.91 -3.08
C LEU A 74 6.97 -1.52 -3.82
N ASP A 75 6.88 -1.09 -5.09
CA ASP A 75 8.03 -0.63 -5.87
C ASP A 75 8.72 0.57 -5.21
N ARG A 76 7.92 1.55 -4.76
CA ARG A 76 8.42 2.74 -4.05
C ARG A 76 9.09 2.36 -2.72
N GLN A 77 8.46 1.48 -1.95
CA GLN A 77 9.00 1.04 -0.65
C GLN A 77 10.24 0.17 -0.82
N ASN A 78 10.25 -0.76 -1.79
CA ASN A 78 11.44 -1.56 -2.10
C ASN A 78 12.63 -0.68 -2.48
N ALA A 79 12.43 0.33 -3.31
CA ALA A 79 13.47 1.29 -3.69
C ALA A 79 14.01 2.04 -2.46
N MET A 80 13.14 2.49 -1.58
CA MET A 80 13.51 3.24 -0.37
C MET A 80 14.23 2.36 0.66
N PHE A 81 13.70 1.16 0.96
CA PHE A 81 14.33 0.24 1.92
C PHE A 81 15.61 -0.41 1.37
N GLY A 82 15.76 -0.48 0.05
CA GLY A 82 16.97 -0.94 -0.64
C GLY A 82 18.07 0.12 -0.74
N ASP A 83 17.80 1.39 -0.43
CA ASP A 83 18.78 2.47 -0.51
C ASP A 83 19.83 2.35 0.62
N PRO A 84 21.12 2.05 0.29
CA PRO A 84 22.15 1.89 1.29
C PRO A 84 22.61 3.21 1.92
N SER A 85 22.24 4.35 1.34
CA SER A 85 22.58 5.67 1.87
C SER A 85 21.69 6.10 3.04
N LEU A 86 20.56 5.41 3.24
CA LEU A 86 19.58 5.72 4.27
C LEU A 86 19.78 4.85 5.51
N LYS A 87 19.79 5.49 6.67
CA LYS A 87 19.69 4.80 7.97
C LYS A 87 18.29 4.20 8.17
N LEU A 88 18.19 3.18 9.02
CA LEU A 88 16.91 2.55 9.33
C LEU A 88 15.89 3.55 9.94
N SER A 89 16.36 4.48 10.78
CA SER A 89 15.49 5.55 11.32
C SER A 89 14.98 6.50 10.25
N GLU A 90 15.79 6.83 9.25
CA GLU A 90 15.37 7.66 8.10
C GLU A 90 14.40 6.90 7.19
N GLN A 91 14.62 5.59 7.01
CA GLN A 91 13.70 4.70 6.30
C GLN A 91 12.33 4.64 7.01
N TRP A 92 12.32 4.57 8.35
CA TRP A 92 11.08 4.62 9.13
C TRP A 92 10.34 5.95 8.97
N ASP A 93 11.05 7.08 9.06
CA ASP A 93 10.45 8.40 8.87
C ASP A 93 9.81 8.53 7.48
N ARG A 94 10.51 8.05 6.42
CA ARG A 94 9.96 8.02 5.05
C ARG A 94 8.77 7.07 4.91
N ALA A 95 8.75 5.93 5.60
CA ALA A 95 7.59 5.04 5.60
C ALA A 95 6.36 5.73 6.20
N CYS A 96 6.55 6.56 7.25
CA CYS A 96 5.49 7.39 7.81
C CYS A 96 5.02 8.49 6.83
N ASP A 97 5.92 9.09 6.05
CA ASP A 97 5.56 10.06 5.00
C ASP A 97 4.75 9.39 3.88
N TYR A 98 5.15 8.18 3.48
CA TYR A 98 4.40 7.38 2.50
C TYR A 98 3.00 7.02 2.97
N LEU A 99 2.78 6.78 4.26
CA LEU A 99 1.43 6.59 4.81
C LEU A 99 0.56 7.83 4.58
N ASP A 100 1.11 9.04 4.77
CA ASP A 100 0.39 10.29 4.52
C ASP A 100 0.01 10.41 3.03
N ASP A 101 0.92 10.07 2.11
CA ASP A 101 0.68 10.02 0.67
C ASP A 101 -0.38 8.99 0.29
N ASP A 102 -0.33 7.79 0.89
CA ASP A 102 -1.27 6.69 0.61
C ASP A 102 -2.68 7.02 1.10
N ILE A 103 -2.80 7.72 2.23
CA ILE A 103 -4.07 8.28 2.70
C ILE A 103 -4.60 9.32 1.70
N ALA A 104 -3.76 10.26 1.27
CA ALA A 104 -4.14 11.32 0.33
C ALA A 104 -4.49 10.79 -1.08
N SER A 105 -3.86 9.68 -1.49
CA SER A 105 -4.14 9.02 -2.78
C SER A 105 -5.48 8.29 -2.82
N GLY A 106 -6.04 7.95 -1.64
CA GLY A 106 -7.21 7.10 -1.49
C GLY A 106 -6.90 5.60 -1.43
N TYR A 107 -5.63 5.19 -1.56
CA TYR A 107 -5.22 3.78 -1.47
C TYR A 107 -5.66 3.14 -0.16
N VAL A 108 -5.37 3.81 0.97
CA VAL A 108 -5.75 3.32 2.30
C VAL A 108 -7.26 3.06 2.40
N ARG A 109 -8.09 3.93 1.82
CA ARG A 109 -9.55 3.72 1.82
C ARG A 109 -9.93 2.46 1.04
N VAL A 110 -9.34 2.27 -0.15
CA VAL A 110 -9.60 1.05 -0.96
C VAL A 110 -9.16 -0.19 -0.22
N LEU A 111 -7.98 -0.19 0.39
CA LEU A 111 -7.46 -1.31 1.18
C LEU A 111 -8.42 -1.69 2.32
N GLN A 112 -8.85 -0.71 3.14
CA GLN A 112 -9.74 -0.97 4.28
C GLN A 112 -11.13 -1.49 3.85
N GLU A 113 -11.69 -0.99 2.75
CA GLU A 113 -12.93 -1.51 2.18
C GLU A 113 -12.77 -2.95 1.65
N LEU A 114 -11.64 -3.27 1.02
CA LEU A 114 -11.35 -4.62 0.55
C LEU A 114 -11.04 -5.59 1.71
N ILE A 115 -10.38 -5.13 2.78
CA ILE A 115 -10.21 -5.93 4.01
C ILE A 115 -11.60 -6.32 4.56
N ALA A 116 -12.51 -5.38 4.69
CA ALA A 116 -13.87 -5.66 5.16
C ALA A 116 -14.63 -6.63 4.23
N ALA A 117 -14.53 -6.43 2.91
CA ALA A 117 -15.16 -7.31 1.91
C ALA A 117 -14.56 -8.73 1.91
N SER A 118 -13.29 -8.87 2.27
CA SER A 118 -12.58 -10.16 2.28
C SER A 118 -13.16 -11.17 3.28
N TRP A 119 -13.90 -10.71 4.29
CA TRP A 119 -14.51 -11.60 5.28
C TRP A 119 -15.68 -12.42 4.71
N SER A 120 -16.26 -11.98 3.60
CA SER A 120 -17.39 -12.65 2.95
C SER A 120 -17.12 -13.07 1.49
N ASP A 121 -15.97 -12.72 0.92
CA ASP A 121 -15.62 -13.01 -0.46
C ASP A 121 -14.19 -13.59 -0.55
N ALA A 122 -14.10 -14.89 -0.89
CA ALA A 122 -12.84 -15.62 -0.95
C ALA A 122 -11.88 -15.10 -2.05
N VAL A 123 -12.41 -14.55 -3.15
CA VAL A 123 -11.60 -13.97 -4.23
C VAL A 123 -10.95 -12.68 -3.75
N VAL A 124 -11.73 -11.81 -3.11
CA VAL A 124 -11.21 -10.58 -2.49
C VAL A 124 -10.19 -10.93 -1.40
N ALA A 125 -10.50 -11.92 -0.56
CA ALA A 125 -9.60 -12.38 0.51
C ALA A 125 -8.24 -12.82 -0.03
N GLN A 126 -8.22 -13.53 -1.16
CA GLN A 126 -6.96 -13.98 -1.77
C GLN A 126 -6.11 -12.80 -2.26
N VAL A 127 -6.72 -11.83 -2.94
CA VAL A 127 -6.02 -10.64 -3.46
C VAL A 127 -5.46 -9.79 -2.30
N VAL A 128 -6.28 -9.51 -1.29
CA VAL A 128 -5.86 -8.71 -0.13
C VAL A 128 -4.75 -9.42 0.64
N ARG A 129 -4.88 -10.73 0.88
CA ARG A 129 -3.86 -11.52 1.57
C ARG A 129 -2.53 -11.48 0.84
N THR A 130 -2.52 -11.69 -0.48
CA THR A 130 -1.29 -11.67 -1.30
C THR A 130 -0.62 -10.29 -1.21
N ALA A 131 -1.38 -9.20 -1.29
CA ALA A 131 -0.85 -7.86 -1.19
C ALA A 131 -0.24 -7.58 0.20
N LEU A 132 -0.97 -7.91 1.27
CA LEU A 132 -0.50 -7.69 2.64
C LEU A 132 0.70 -8.57 2.99
N MET A 133 0.72 -9.84 2.54
CA MET A 133 1.89 -10.71 2.75
C MET A 133 3.13 -10.16 2.06
N GLY A 134 3.02 -9.67 0.81
CA GLY A 134 4.15 -9.05 0.12
C GLY A 134 4.72 -7.84 0.87
N TRP A 135 3.86 -7.03 1.47
CA TRP A 135 4.29 -5.92 2.29
C TRP A 135 4.90 -6.37 3.63
N VAL A 136 4.31 -7.36 4.31
CA VAL A 136 4.88 -7.93 5.55
C VAL A 136 6.26 -8.53 5.28
N ASP A 137 6.44 -9.28 4.19
CA ASP A 137 7.74 -9.86 3.82
C ASP A 137 8.81 -8.78 3.61
N LEU A 138 8.45 -7.65 3.02
CA LEU A 138 9.33 -6.50 2.88
C LEU A 138 9.76 -5.96 4.25
N VAL A 139 8.81 -5.75 5.18
CA VAL A 139 9.09 -5.25 6.54
C VAL A 139 9.93 -6.25 7.33
N VAL A 140 9.67 -7.56 7.21
CA VAL A 140 10.51 -8.61 7.82
C VAL A 140 11.94 -8.56 7.26
N GLY A 141 12.11 -8.31 5.96
CA GLY A 141 13.42 -8.08 5.35
C GLY A 141 14.19 -6.92 5.99
N VAL A 142 13.49 -5.80 6.25
CA VAL A 142 14.04 -4.63 6.97
C VAL A 142 14.39 -4.99 8.42
N ALA A 143 13.52 -5.73 9.12
CA ALA A 143 13.78 -6.17 10.49
C ALA A 143 15.01 -7.09 10.58
N ARG A 144 15.22 -8.00 9.61
CA ARG A 144 16.44 -8.81 9.51
C ARG A 144 17.70 -7.97 9.27
N LYS A 145 17.59 -6.86 8.52
CA LYS A 145 18.69 -5.90 8.37
C LYS A 145 18.98 -5.23 9.72
N ALA A 146 17.96 -4.74 10.42
CA ALA A 146 18.08 -4.14 11.74
C ALA A 146 18.72 -5.12 12.77
N GLU A 147 18.30 -6.38 12.77
CA GLU A 147 18.89 -7.42 13.64
C GLU A 147 20.39 -7.56 13.46
N ARG A 148 20.85 -7.57 12.19
CA ARG A 148 22.30 -7.63 11.89
C ARG A 148 23.05 -6.38 12.29
N GLU A 149 22.47 -5.21 12.06
CA GLU A 149 23.12 -3.91 12.33
C GLU A 149 23.18 -3.60 13.84
N PHE A 150 22.16 -3.98 14.60
CA PHE A 150 22.07 -3.68 16.04
C PHE A 150 22.59 -4.82 16.92
N GLY A 151 22.92 -5.98 16.34
CA GLY A 151 23.33 -7.16 17.11
C GLY A 151 22.18 -7.87 17.81
N GLY A 152 20.95 -7.66 17.36
CA GLY A 152 19.72 -8.27 17.85
C GLY A 152 18.54 -7.31 17.92
N LEU A 153 17.34 -7.85 18.15
CA LEU A 153 16.07 -7.10 18.27
C LEU A 153 15.48 -7.24 19.69
N GLY A 154 16.33 -7.41 20.70
CA GLY A 154 15.89 -7.73 22.05
C GLY A 154 15.22 -9.11 22.09
N PRO A 155 14.03 -9.26 22.68
CA PRO A 155 13.32 -10.54 22.76
C PRO A 155 12.55 -10.91 21.46
N LEU A 156 12.53 -10.05 20.45
CA LEU A 156 11.70 -10.21 19.27
C LEU A 156 12.47 -10.84 18.11
N THR A 157 11.78 -11.67 17.34
CA THR A 157 12.25 -12.15 16.04
C THR A 157 11.93 -11.12 14.94
N PRO A 158 12.62 -11.15 13.78
CA PRO A 158 12.28 -10.31 12.65
C PRO A 158 10.81 -10.46 12.20
N GLU A 159 10.26 -11.67 12.26
CA GLU A 159 8.87 -11.97 11.92
C GLU A 159 7.90 -11.30 12.90
N GLU A 160 8.20 -11.29 14.20
CA GLU A 160 7.38 -10.60 15.21
C GLU A 160 7.45 -9.09 15.04
N VAL A 161 8.62 -8.51 14.74
CA VAL A 161 8.74 -7.09 14.40
C VAL A 161 7.93 -6.76 13.16
N GLY A 162 7.96 -7.60 12.11
CA GLY A 162 7.13 -7.46 10.92
C GLY A 162 5.64 -7.46 11.25
N ALA A 163 5.18 -8.41 12.07
CA ALA A 163 3.79 -8.50 12.51
C ALA A 163 3.34 -7.27 13.32
N PHE A 164 4.16 -6.81 14.27
CA PHE A 164 3.87 -5.59 15.04
C PHE A 164 3.79 -4.37 14.15
N THR A 165 4.71 -4.21 13.21
CA THR A 165 4.72 -3.10 12.27
C THR A 165 3.47 -3.12 11.39
N ALA A 166 3.10 -4.28 10.85
CA ALA A 166 1.89 -4.44 10.05
C ALA A 166 0.63 -4.06 10.83
N ASN A 167 0.50 -4.56 12.06
CA ASN A 167 -0.63 -4.23 12.93
C ASN A 167 -0.68 -2.73 13.28
N ALA A 168 0.48 -2.10 13.53
CA ALA A 168 0.55 -0.68 13.85
C ALA A 168 0.10 0.20 12.67
N PHE A 169 0.57 -0.09 11.44
CA PHE A 169 0.18 0.68 10.25
C PHE A 169 -1.28 0.45 9.87
N ILE A 170 -1.75 -0.80 9.75
CA ILE A 170 -3.15 -1.12 9.39
C ILE A 170 -4.12 -0.57 10.45
N GLY A 171 -3.77 -0.68 11.73
CA GLY A 171 -4.56 -0.09 12.81
C GLY A 171 -4.60 1.44 12.75
N ALA A 172 -3.46 2.09 12.50
CA ALA A 172 -3.36 3.53 12.35
C ALA A 172 -4.20 4.05 11.17
N GLU A 173 -4.16 3.37 10.02
CA GLU A 173 -4.97 3.65 8.84
C GLU A 173 -6.47 3.63 9.16
N SER A 174 -6.93 2.56 9.83
CA SER A 174 -8.32 2.40 10.22
C SER A 174 -8.78 3.51 11.17
N LEU A 175 -7.99 3.80 12.21
CA LEU A 175 -8.29 4.84 13.19
C LEU A 175 -8.26 6.24 12.55
N TYR A 176 -7.34 6.48 11.62
CA TYR A 176 -7.29 7.73 10.87
C TYR A 176 -8.58 7.94 10.05
N LEU A 177 -9.01 6.92 9.30
CA LEU A 177 -10.24 6.99 8.49
C LEU A 177 -11.50 7.18 9.36
N LEU A 178 -11.49 6.66 10.59
CA LEU A 178 -12.53 6.88 11.59
C LEU A 178 -12.49 8.27 12.24
N GLY A 179 -11.48 9.09 11.91
CA GLY A 179 -11.37 10.46 12.37
C GLY A 179 -10.84 10.64 13.79
N PHE A 180 -10.14 9.65 14.35
CA PHE A 180 -9.57 9.71 15.70
C PHE A 180 -8.57 10.86 15.86
N GLU A 181 -7.75 11.18 14.87
CA GLU A 181 -6.83 12.32 14.92
C GLU A 181 -7.55 13.67 15.07
N LYS A 182 -8.70 13.82 14.40
CA LYS A 182 -9.52 15.05 14.53
C LYS A 182 -10.06 15.25 15.94
N LYS A 183 -10.04 14.18 16.75
CA LYS A 183 -10.44 14.16 18.16
C LYS A 183 -9.26 14.18 19.13
N GLY A 184 -8.06 14.46 18.63
CA GLY A 184 -6.86 14.64 19.45
C GLY A 184 -6.06 13.36 19.73
N SER A 185 -6.38 12.22 19.08
CA SER A 185 -5.56 11.01 19.19
C SER A 185 -4.27 11.16 18.37
N PRO A 186 -3.07 10.98 18.95
CA PRO A 186 -1.80 11.27 18.29
C PRO A 186 -1.31 10.07 17.44
N ILE A 187 -2.16 9.51 16.55
CA ILE A 187 -1.90 8.26 15.84
C ILE A 187 -0.62 8.36 14.98
N ARG A 188 -0.56 9.35 14.08
CA ARG A 188 0.61 9.51 13.20
C ARG A 188 1.86 9.92 13.99
N GLN A 189 1.68 10.76 15.02
CA GLN A 189 2.79 11.13 15.90
C GLN A 189 3.35 9.91 16.64
N ALA A 190 2.49 8.99 17.11
CA ALA A 190 2.92 7.76 17.78
C ALA A 190 3.75 6.86 16.85
N LEU A 191 3.32 6.69 15.59
CA LEU A 191 4.11 5.96 14.59
C LEU A 191 5.48 6.61 14.36
N ARG A 192 5.54 7.94 14.19
CA ARG A 192 6.82 8.67 14.00
C ARG A 192 7.75 8.52 15.20
N ARG A 193 7.21 8.48 16.44
CA ARG A 193 8.01 8.29 17.66
C ARG A 193 8.70 6.92 17.72
N ILE A 194 8.22 5.91 17.00
CA ILE A 194 8.94 4.64 16.86
C ILE A 194 10.28 4.87 16.15
N GLY A 195 10.35 5.79 15.19
CA GLY A 195 11.61 6.21 14.56
C GLY A 195 12.65 6.74 15.55
N ASP A 196 12.22 7.41 16.62
CA ASP A 196 13.13 7.86 17.68
C ASP A 196 13.75 6.66 18.46
N LEU A 197 12.99 5.56 18.63
CA LEU A 197 13.50 4.33 19.22
C LEU A 197 14.53 3.66 18.30
N VAL A 198 14.24 3.59 17.00
CA VAL A 198 15.19 3.07 16.00
C VAL A 198 16.48 3.90 16.00
N ARG A 199 16.36 5.23 16.01
CA ARG A 199 17.50 6.17 16.06
C ARG A 199 18.34 6.00 17.32
N SER A 200 17.69 5.70 18.44
CA SER A 200 18.39 5.40 19.70
C SER A 200 19.16 4.08 19.63
N ALA A 201 18.61 3.07 18.96
CA ALA A 201 19.28 1.80 18.72
C ALA A 201 20.50 1.96 17.78
N GLU A 202 20.38 2.79 16.73
CA GLU A 202 21.49 3.14 15.81
C GLU A 202 22.65 3.82 16.52
N ALA A 203 22.37 4.63 17.54
CA ALA A 203 23.41 5.33 18.30
C ALA A 203 24.23 4.39 19.20
N GLY A 204 23.77 3.14 19.38
CA GLY A 204 24.36 2.17 20.30
C GLY A 204 24.17 2.53 21.78
N PRO A 205 24.58 1.65 22.71
CA PRO A 205 24.49 1.94 24.14
C PRO A 205 25.35 3.17 24.47
N SER A 206 24.72 4.18 25.04
CA SER A 206 25.44 5.36 25.57
C SER A 206 26.53 4.85 26.52
N LYS A 207 27.80 5.09 26.20
CA LYS A 207 28.90 4.83 27.10
C LYS A 207 28.66 5.64 28.39
N ARG A 208 28.15 4.99 29.43
CA ARG A 208 28.17 5.54 30.76
C ARG A 208 29.52 5.34 31.40
#